data_b84f279932f05ca16a3081088e980b56
#
_entry.id   b84f279932f05ca16a3081088e980b56
#
_cell.length_a   1.000
_cell.length_b   1.000
_cell.length_c   1.000
_cell.angle_alpha   90.00
_cell.angle_beta   90.00
_cell.angle_gamma   90.00
#
_symmetry.space_group_name_H-M   'P 1'
#
loop_
_entity.id
_entity.type
_entity.pdbx_description
1 polymer ?
#
loop_
_entity_poly.entity_id
_entity_poly.type
_entity_poly.pdbx_seq_one_letter_code
_entity_poly.pdbx_strand_id
1 'polypeptide(L)'
;MAENVNHAADEMSPGATAKAPAGAADVTMDKLVSLTKRRGFIFPSSEIYGGLASAWDYGPMGVELKKRIQEFWWRQMTQLNSNIVGLDAAIMMHPRVWEASGHVENFTDPLIDCRQCKHRFRLDQIPEENLLKKKCPDCGAAQLTEARKFNLMFTTHMGPVEDEGGLIYLRPETAQGIYVNYKNVLQTGRVKVPFGIAQVGKAFRNEITTKNFIFRTCEFEQMEMQYFVHPSEDAKWFEHWKEKRLQYYLDLGVRKSKLRFHQHGPDELAHYAKVAFDIQYEFPFGWKELEGIHNRTDYDLKRHMEFSGKDLTYLDEVTHERYVPYIIETSAGLTRTVLVVLSDAYEEEQVEGETRVVLHFHPRIAPITVGIFPLVKKDGLSELAHKLDDELCEDFRTFYDESGAIGRRYRRQDEVGTPFCVTVDYQSKEDQTVTIRHRDSMKQERVKMADIAATLKKAIKDYRRVGE
;
A
#
# COMPACT_ATOMS: atom_id res chain seq x y z
N MET A 1 62.63 14.38 12.39
CA MET A 1 61.62 15.41 12.69
C MET A 1 60.30 14.89 12.13
N ALA A 2 59.50 14.36 12.99
CA ALA A 2 58.18 13.83 12.67
C ALA A 2 57.16 14.74 13.37
N GLU A 3 56.35 15.42 12.61
CA GLU A 3 55.26 16.26 13.14
C GLU A 3 54.02 15.39 13.36
N ASN A 4 53.57 15.36 14.60
CA ASN A 4 52.30 14.79 15.07
C ASN A 4 51.14 15.69 14.60
N VAL A 5 50.18 15.16 13.89
CA VAL A 5 48.87 15.77 13.68
C VAL A 5 47.85 15.01 14.56
N ASN A 6 47.45 15.69 15.65
CA ASN A 6 46.34 15.28 16.52
C ASN A 6 45.02 15.46 15.79
N HIS A 7 44.26 14.36 15.62
CA HIS A 7 42.83 14.42 15.33
C HIS A 7 42.07 14.48 16.65
N ALA A 8 41.49 15.63 16.94
CA ALA A 8 40.50 15.80 17.99
C ALA A 8 39.16 15.12 17.50
N ALA A 9 38.75 14.15 18.27
CA ALA A 9 37.39 13.57 18.14
C ALA A 9 36.42 14.56 18.84
N ASP A 10 35.56 15.21 18.06
CA ASP A 10 34.43 15.96 18.58
C ASP A 10 33.37 15.00 19.13
N GLU A 11 33.23 14.98 20.44
CA GLU A 11 32.11 14.34 21.14
C GLU A 11 30.85 15.15 20.91
N MET A 12 29.98 14.68 19.99
CA MET A 12 28.64 15.22 19.85
C MET A 12 27.77 14.74 21.02
N SER A 13 27.45 15.65 21.92
CA SER A 13 26.42 15.49 22.95
C SER A 13 25.07 15.11 22.35
N PRO A 14 24.25 14.25 23.00
CA PRO A 14 22.94 13.90 22.48
C PRO A 14 22.02 15.13 22.52
N GLY A 15 21.71 15.65 21.35
CA GLY A 15 20.80 16.76 21.15
C GLY A 15 19.40 16.43 21.70
N ALA A 16 18.83 17.41 22.37
CA ALA A 16 17.51 17.40 22.98
C ALA A 16 16.44 16.90 21.98
N THR A 17 15.76 15.84 22.34
CA THR A 17 14.53 15.37 21.67
C THR A 17 13.49 16.49 21.73
N ALA A 18 13.16 17.07 20.60
CA ALA A 18 12.01 17.97 20.48
C ALA A 18 10.76 17.19 20.95
N LYS A 19 10.13 17.65 22.01
CA LYS A 19 8.84 17.14 22.47
C LYS A 19 7.83 17.30 21.34
N ALA A 20 7.20 16.18 20.92
CA ALA A 20 6.01 16.21 20.09
C ALA A 20 4.94 17.12 20.69
N PRO A 21 4.12 17.82 19.89
CA PRO A 21 3.05 18.65 20.43
C PRO A 21 2.14 17.80 21.32
N ALA A 22 1.91 18.27 22.53
CA ALA A 22 1.06 17.61 23.50
C ALA A 22 -0.39 17.58 22.96
N GLY A 23 -0.93 16.38 22.65
CA GLY A 23 -2.36 16.24 22.39
C GLY A 23 -2.84 15.17 21.41
N ALA A 24 -2.02 14.61 20.56
CA ALA A 24 -2.46 13.51 19.69
C ALA A 24 -2.46 12.20 20.48
N ALA A 25 -3.63 11.67 20.79
CA ALA A 25 -3.73 10.31 21.35
C ALA A 25 -3.23 9.32 20.30
N ASP A 26 -2.29 8.43 20.68
CA ASP A 26 -1.76 7.40 19.79
C ASP A 26 -2.91 6.58 19.18
N VAL A 27 -2.92 6.46 17.88
CA VAL A 27 -3.88 5.61 17.17
C VAL A 27 -3.68 4.16 17.60
N THR A 28 -4.76 3.48 18.01
CA THR A 28 -4.76 2.04 18.28
C THR A 28 -5.46 1.30 17.15
N MET A 29 -5.13 0.01 16.97
CA MET A 29 -5.80 -0.81 15.97
C MET A 29 -7.32 -0.89 16.20
N ASP A 30 -7.76 -0.95 17.44
CA ASP A 30 -9.20 -1.02 17.78
C ASP A 30 -9.95 0.24 17.36
N LYS A 31 -9.37 1.43 17.59
CA LYS A 31 -9.94 2.71 17.14
C LYS A 31 -10.04 2.75 15.61
N LEU A 32 -8.98 2.31 14.92
CA LEU A 32 -8.92 2.29 13.47
C LEU A 32 -9.94 1.32 12.87
N VAL A 33 -10.01 0.08 13.37
CA VAL A 33 -10.97 -0.94 12.94
C VAL A 33 -12.41 -0.47 13.17
N SER A 34 -12.70 0.12 14.34
CA SER A 34 -14.02 0.68 14.65
C SER A 34 -14.41 1.80 13.68
N LEU A 35 -13.51 2.76 13.41
CA LEU A 35 -13.76 3.85 12.48
C LEU A 35 -13.98 3.32 11.06
N THR A 36 -13.11 2.43 10.57
CA THR A 36 -13.18 1.91 9.22
C THR A 36 -14.46 1.14 8.96
N LYS A 37 -14.94 0.36 9.92
CA LYS A 37 -16.23 -0.33 9.84
C LYS A 37 -17.39 0.67 9.84
N ARG A 38 -17.43 1.60 10.79
CA ARG A 38 -18.51 2.59 10.95
C ARG A 38 -18.63 3.53 9.74
N ARG A 39 -17.51 3.86 9.09
CA ARG A 39 -17.47 4.78 7.93
C ARG A 39 -17.42 4.10 6.58
N GLY A 40 -17.58 2.77 6.54
CA GLY A 40 -17.71 2.05 5.29
C GLY A 40 -16.41 1.92 4.50
N PHE A 41 -15.27 1.82 5.19
CA PHE A 41 -14.00 1.55 4.55
C PHE A 41 -13.75 0.05 4.38
N ILE A 42 -13.83 -0.72 5.47
CA ILE A 42 -13.42 -2.12 5.47
C ILE A 42 -14.39 -2.93 6.34
N PHE A 43 -14.82 -4.07 5.82
CA PHE A 43 -15.69 -5.03 6.48
C PHE A 43 -15.05 -6.41 6.52
N PRO A 44 -15.33 -7.26 7.52
CA PRO A 44 -15.03 -8.69 7.43
C PRO A 44 -15.74 -9.29 6.22
N SER A 45 -15.01 -10.08 5.40
CA SER A 45 -15.64 -10.75 4.27
C SER A 45 -16.67 -11.75 4.75
N SER A 46 -17.83 -11.80 4.07
CA SER A 46 -18.92 -12.72 4.37
C SER A 46 -19.42 -12.63 5.82
N GLU A 47 -19.47 -11.44 6.41
CA GLU A 47 -19.79 -11.20 7.82
C GLU A 47 -21.14 -11.83 8.24
N ILE A 48 -22.14 -11.87 7.35
CA ILE A 48 -23.45 -12.48 7.62
C ILE A 48 -23.40 -13.99 7.92
N TYR A 49 -22.30 -14.67 7.52
CA TYR A 49 -22.03 -16.08 7.80
C TYR A 49 -20.98 -16.28 8.90
N GLY A 50 -20.67 -15.23 9.68
CA GLY A 50 -19.65 -15.27 10.72
C GLY A 50 -18.26 -14.81 10.27
N GLY A 51 -18.12 -14.41 9.01
CA GLY A 51 -16.87 -13.96 8.42
C GLY A 51 -15.94 -15.08 7.99
N LEU A 52 -15.00 -14.79 7.11
CA LEU A 52 -13.88 -15.65 6.76
C LEU A 52 -12.60 -15.03 7.32
N ALA A 53 -11.87 -15.80 8.12
CA ALA A 53 -10.62 -15.34 8.67
C ALA A 53 -9.67 -14.91 7.53
N SER A 54 -9.02 -13.74 7.71
CA SER A 54 -8.00 -13.26 6.76
C SER A 54 -8.50 -12.80 5.40
N ALA A 55 -9.81 -12.60 5.25
CA ALA A 55 -10.42 -12.02 4.07
C ALA A 55 -11.23 -10.77 4.47
N TRP A 56 -11.11 -9.71 3.67
CA TRP A 56 -11.71 -8.41 3.94
C TRP A 56 -12.34 -7.82 2.68
N ASP A 57 -13.51 -7.20 2.85
CA ASP A 57 -14.20 -6.47 1.80
C ASP A 57 -13.95 -4.97 1.95
N TYR A 58 -13.74 -4.28 0.83
CA TYR A 58 -13.65 -2.82 0.81
C TYR A 58 -15.03 -2.25 0.57
N GLY A 59 -15.54 -1.53 1.57
CA GLY A 59 -16.81 -0.81 1.47
C GLY A 59 -16.73 0.43 0.55
N PRO A 60 -17.81 1.23 0.45
CA PRO A 60 -17.87 2.36 -0.49
C PRO A 60 -16.71 3.36 -0.34
N MET A 61 -16.31 3.69 0.90
CA MET A 61 -15.18 4.59 1.12
C MET A 61 -13.84 3.89 0.91
N GLY A 62 -13.75 2.62 1.27
CA GLY A 62 -12.53 1.83 1.14
C GLY A 62 -12.14 1.57 -0.30
N VAL A 63 -13.11 1.24 -1.16
CA VAL A 63 -12.83 0.99 -2.59
C VAL A 63 -12.37 2.27 -3.31
N GLU A 64 -12.96 3.42 -2.98
CA GLU A 64 -12.54 4.70 -3.54
C GLU A 64 -11.11 5.06 -3.08
N LEU A 65 -10.81 4.92 -1.77
CA LEU A 65 -9.46 5.14 -1.25
C LEU A 65 -8.43 4.24 -1.94
N LYS A 66 -8.73 2.93 -2.02
CA LYS A 66 -7.85 1.94 -2.65
C LYS A 66 -7.57 2.27 -4.12
N LYS A 67 -8.62 2.58 -4.91
CA LYS A 67 -8.47 2.95 -6.32
C LYS A 67 -7.61 4.20 -6.49
N ARG A 68 -7.82 5.24 -5.68
CA ARG A 68 -7.03 6.48 -5.75
C ARG A 68 -5.57 6.27 -5.39
N ILE A 69 -5.26 5.42 -4.41
CA ILE A 69 -3.89 5.04 -4.09
C ILE A 69 -3.27 4.29 -5.28
N GLN A 70 -4.01 3.35 -5.87
CA GLN A 70 -3.58 2.60 -7.06
C GLN A 70 -3.31 3.52 -8.25
N GLU A 71 -4.22 4.45 -8.55
CA GLU A 71 -4.09 5.44 -9.62
C GLU A 71 -2.90 6.37 -9.38
N PHE A 72 -2.69 6.81 -8.14
CA PHE A 72 -1.56 7.64 -7.77
C PHE A 72 -0.24 6.91 -8.02
N TRP A 73 -0.13 5.63 -7.60
CA TRP A 73 1.03 4.78 -7.86
C TRP A 73 1.24 4.53 -9.35
N TRP A 74 0.17 4.17 -10.06
CA TRP A 74 0.21 3.89 -11.50
C TRP A 74 0.69 5.11 -12.30
N ARG A 75 0.18 6.26 -11.95
CA ARG A 75 0.62 7.53 -12.56
C ARG A 75 2.10 7.79 -12.29
N GLN A 76 2.55 7.61 -11.06
CA GLN A 76 3.97 7.77 -10.69
C GLN A 76 4.87 6.83 -11.49
N MET A 77 4.44 5.58 -11.73
CA MET A 77 5.23 4.60 -12.47
C MET A 77 5.18 4.82 -13.98
N THR A 78 4.00 4.83 -14.58
CA THR A 78 3.86 4.72 -16.04
C THR A 78 3.70 6.05 -16.77
N GLN A 79 3.14 7.08 -16.10
CA GLN A 79 2.91 8.38 -16.75
C GLN A 79 4.09 9.34 -16.54
N LEU A 80 4.70 9.34 -15.35
CA LEU A 80 5.79 10.24 -15.02
C LEU A 80 7.19 9.67 -15.34
N ASN A 81 7.27 8.40 -15.76
CA ASN A 81 8.48 7.76 -16.27
C ASN A 81 8.20 7.19 -17.67
N SER A 82 8.82 7.77 -18.69
CA SER A 82 8.60 7.41 -20.08
C SER A 82 9.12 6.03 -20.46
N ASN A 83 9.96 5.44 -19.65
CA ASN A 83 10.58 4.12 -19.85
C ASN A 83 9.97 3.04 -18.94
N ILE A 84 8.80 3.28 -18.36
CA ILE A 84 8.04 2.25 -17.63
C ILE A 84 6.70 2.05 -18.33
N VAL A 85 6.40 0.79 -18.64
CA VAL A 85 5.16 0.39 -19.29
C VAL A 85 4.33 -0.50 -18.36
N GLY A 86 3.03 -0.58 -18.60
CA GLY A 86 2.11 -1.38 -17.82
C GLY A 86 1.92 -2.78 -18.36
N LEU A 87 1.62 -3.72 -17.47
CA LEU A 87 1.20 -5.08 -17.77
C LEU A 87 0.08 -5.49 -16.80
N ASP A 88 -0.86 -6.29 -17.28
CA ASP A 88 -1.81 -7.03 -16.43
C ASP A 88 -1.76 -8.52 -16.82
N ALA A 89 -0.95 -9.28 -16.11
CA ALA A 89 -0.79 -10.72 -16.34
C ALA A 89 -1.90 -11.53 -15.68
N ALA A 90 -2.26 -12.66 -16.27
CA ALA A 90 -3.24 -13.59 -15.72
C ALA A 90 -2.85 -14.06 -14.31
N ILE A 91 -3.85 -14.26 -13.44
CA ILE A 91 -3.68 -14.85 -12.12
C ILE A 91 -3.27 -16.32 -12.23
N MET A 92 -3.99 -17.05 -13.10
CA MET A 92 -3.72 -18.45 -13.38
C MET A 92 -2.64 -18.56 -14.45
N MET A 93 -1.51 -19.12 -14.08
CA MET A 93 -0.37 -19.31 -14.96
C MET A 93 0.03 -20.78 -15.04
N HIS A 94 0.77 -21.15 -16.06
CA HIS A 94 1.26 -22.52 -16.22
C HIS A 94 2.07 -22.94 -14.98
N PRO A 95 1.85 -24.13 -14.39
CA PRO A 95 2.52 -24.57 -13.15
C PRO A 95 4.05 -24.49 -13.20
N ARG A 96 4.66 -24.71 -14.37
CA ARG A 96 6.12 -24.61 -14.57
C ARG A 96 6.69 -23.22 -14.26
N VAL A 97 5.87 -22.17 -14.27
CA VAL A 97 6.31 -20.82 -13.85
C VAL A 97 6.74 -20.86 -12.38
N TRP A 98 5.96 -21.55 -11.55
CA TRP A 98 6.20 -21.67 -10.12
C TRP A 98 7.29 -22.68 -9.76
N GLU A 99 7.50 -23.69 -10.60
CA GLU A 99 8.66 -24.57 -10.51
C GLU A 99 9.95 -23.79 -10.85
N ALA A 100 9.96 -23.05 -11.95
CA ALA A 100 11.11 -22.26 -12.39
C ALA A 100 11.52 -21.22 -11.36
N SER A 101 10.55 -20.50 -10.78
CA SER A 101 10.80 -19.50 -9.75
C SER A 101 11.17 -20.08 -8.38
N GLY A 102 11.02 -21.41 -8.19
CA GLY A 102 11.30 -22.10 -6.93
C GLY A 102 10.19 -22.03 -5.88
N HIS A 103 9.02 -21.44 -6.20
CA HIS A 103 7.91 -21.32 -5.23
C HIS A 103 7.31 -22.67 -4.85
N VAL A 104 7.24 -23.63 -5.77
CA VAL A 104 6.72 -24.97 -5.46
C VAL A 104 7.55 -25.64 -4.37
N GLU A 105 8.86 -25.44 -4.39
CA GLU A 105 9.83 -26.15 -3.55
C GLU A 105 10.14 -25.40 -2.25
N ASN A 106 10.25 -24.06 -2.32
CA ASN A 106 10.83 -23.24 -1.25
C ASN A 106 9.85 -22.29 -0.58
N PHE A 107 8.66 -22.03 -1.17
CA PHE A 107 7.69 -21.11 -0.58
C PHE A 107 6.89 -21.81 0.52
N THR A 108 7.58 -22.15 1.61
CA THR A 108 7.04 -22.95 2.71
C THR A 108 7.33 -22.31 4.05
N ASP A 109 6.36 -22.41 4.95
CA ASP A 109 6.54 -22.12 6.38
C ASP A 109 6.68 -23.42 7.19
N PRO A 110 7.57 -23.47 8.17
CA PRO A 110 7.60 -24.56 9.12
C PRO A 110 6.43 -24.47 10.11
N LEU A 111 5.54 -25.47 10.06
CA LEU A 111 4.31 -25.53 10.82
C LEU A 111 4.39 -26.54 11.96
N ILE A 112 3.91 -26.14 13.14
CA ILE A 112 3.71 -27.00 14.32
C ILE A 112 2.24 -26.95 14.74
N ASP A 113 1.64 -28.10 14.99
CA ASP A 113 0.26 -28.22 15.49
C ASP A 113 0.25 -28.60 16.99
N CYS A 114 -0.68 -28.07 17.75
CA CYS A 114 -0.99 -28.58 19.07
C CYS A 114 -2.05 -29.70 18.96
N ARG A 115 -1.72 -30.91 19.41
CA ARG A 115 -2.66 -32.06 19.33
C ARG A 115 -3.88 -31.88 20.23
N GLN A 116 -3.77 -31.08 21.32
CA GLN A 116 -4.86 -30.85 22.27
C GLN A 116 -5.82 -29.76 21.82
N CYS A 117 -5.38 -28.51 21.64
CA CYS A 117 -6.25 -27.40 21.26
C CYS A 117 -6.44 -27.25 19.74
N LYS A 118 -5.73 -28.03 18.92
CA LYS A 118 -5.75 -28.02 17.45
C LYS A 118 -5.27 -26.69 16.83
N HIS A 119 -4.72 -25.77 17.63
CA HIS A 119 -4.09 -24.55 17.11
C HIS A 119 -2.81 -24.90 16.36
N ARG A 120 -2.58 -24.09 15.32
CA ARG A 120 -1.42 -24.17 14.42
C ARG A 120 -0.55 -22.96 14.61
N PHE A 121 0.76 -23.18 14.60
CA PHE A 121 1.74 -22.14 14.81
C PHE A 121 2.85 -22.25 13.77
N ARG A 122 3.38 -21.11 13.34
CA ARG A 122 4.67 -21.09 12.66
C ARG A 122 5.75 -21.34 13.71
N LEU A 123 6.75 -22.11 13.36
CA LEU A 123 7.87 -22.47 14.27
C LEU A 123 8.57 -21.21 14.83
N ASP A 124 8.81 -20.21 13.99
CA ASP A 124 9.47 -18.95 14.33
C ASP A 124 8.65 -18.02 15.27
N GLN A 125 7.37 -18.33 15.47
CA GLN A 125 6.48 -17.57 16.37
C GLN A 125 6.26 -18.20 17.73
N ILE A 126 6.80 -19.41 17.95
CA ILE A 126 6.71 -20.09 19.24
C ILE A 126 7.90 -19.65 20.10
N PRO A 127 7.67 -19.16 21.33
CA PRO A 127 8.76 -18.84 22.26
C PRO A 127 9.69 -20.04 22.46
N GLU A 128 10.99 -19.81 22.48
CA GLU A 128 12.02 -20.86 22.58
C GLU A 128 11.80 -21.77 23.80
N GLU A 129 11.41 -21.20 24.94
CA GLU A 129 11.10 -21.99 26.17
C GLU A 129 9.91 -22.95 25.96
N ASN A 130 8.94 -22.59 25.12
CA ASN A 130 7.81 -23.46 24.77
C ASN A 130 8.25 -24.59 23.84
N LEU A 131 9.14 -24.29 22.88
CA LEU A 131 9.71 -25.31 21.98
C LEU A 131 10.53 -26.35 22.77
N LEU A 132 11.44 -25.89 23.66
CA LEU A 132 12.26 -26.75 24.48
C LEU A 132 11.44 -27.70 25.37
N LYS A 133 10.32 -27.21 25.90
CA LYS A 133 9.40 -27.98 26.76
C LYS A 133 8.30 -28.70 25.97
N LYS A 134 8.25 -28.56 24.62
CA LYS A 134 7.15 -29.00 23.72
C LYS A 134 5.77 -28.56 24.21
N LYS A 135 5.67 -27.40 24.86
CA LYS A 135 4.43 -26.84 25.43
C LYS A 135 3.75 -25.87 24.46
N CYS A 136 2.46 -26.07 24.26
CA CYS A 136 1.64 -25.17 23.48
C CYS A 136 1.57 -23.76 24.13
N PRO A 137 1.87 -22.67 23.41
CA PRO A 137 1.76 -21.32 23.94
C PRO A 137 0.34 -20.95 24.42
N ASP A 138 -0.69 -21.50 23.78
CA ASP A 138 -2.08 -21.14 24.08
C ASP A 138 -2.70 -21.95 25.21
N CYS A 139 -2.56 -23.28 25.19
CA CYS A 139 -3.22 -24.15 26.19
C CYS A 139 -2.25 -24.77 27.21
N GLY A 140 -0.95 -24.55 27.08
CA GLY A 140 0.06 -25.08 28.00
C GLY A 140 0.34 -26.58 27.91
N ALA A 141 -0.38 -27.31 27.08
CA ALA A 141 -0.22 -28.77 26.94
C ALA A 141 1.10 -29.15 26.27
N ALA A 142 1.78 -30.18 26.80
CA ALA A 142 3.03 -30.71 26.23
C ALA A 142 2.72 -31.64 25.02
N GLN A 143 2.02 -31.16 24.02
CA GLN A 143 1.53 -31.92 22.88
C GLN A 143 1.76 -31.24 21.53
N LEU A 144 2.84 -30.50 21.38
CA LEU A 144 3.26 -29.96 20.09
C LEU A 144 3.77 -31.11 19.18
N THR A 145 3.43 -31.04 17.91
CA THR A 145 3.94 -31.96 16.87
C THR A 145 5.36 -31.60 16.49
N GLU A 146 6.04 -32.46 15.73
CA GLU A 146 7.24 -32.06 15.01
C GLU A 146 6.88 -31.04 13.92
N ALA A 147 7.85 -30.19 13.56
CA ALA A 147 7.67 -29.20 12.49
C ALA A 147 7.56 -29.90 11.13
N ARG A 148 6.59 -29.44 10.32
CA ARG A 148 6.43 -29.88 8.94
C ARG A 148 6.43 -28.69 7.99
N LYS A 149 6.94 -28.86 6.79
CA LYS A 149 6.85 -27.83 5.74
C LYS A 149 5.40 -27.69 5.28
N PHE A 150 4.93 -26.48 5.18
CA PHE A 150 3.62 -26.14 4.66
C PHE A 150 3.79 -25.14 3.50
N ASN A 151 3.40 -25.52 2.28
CA ASN A 151 3.47 -24.64 1.13
C ASN A 151 2.37 -23.58 1.20
N LEU A 152 2.75 -22.32 1.01
CA LEU A 152 1.85 -21.18 1.11
C LEU A 152 1.07 -20.87 -0.18
N MET A 153 1.27 -21.62 -1.27
CA MET A 153 0.46 -21.44 -2.47
C MET A 153 -0.91 -22.09 -2.33
N PHE A 154 -1.95 -21.37 -2.72
CA PHE A 154 -3.26 -21.98 -2.96
C PHE A 154 -3.23 -22.78 -4.25
N THR A 155 -3.82 -23.98 -4.23
CA THR A 155 -3.99 -24.86 -5.37
C THR A 155 -5.46 -24.98 -5.75
N THR A 156 -5.71 -25.18 -7.04
CA THR A 156 -7.03 -25.55 -7.57
C THR A 156 -6.83 -26.41 -8.82
N HIS A 157 -7.92 -26.89 -9.42
CA HIS A 157 -7.88 -27.70 -10.63
C HIS A 157 -8.63 -27.01 -11.77
N MET A 158 -8.09 -27.11 -12.97
CA MET A 158 -8.73 -26.62 -14.19
C MET A 158 -9.15 -27.83 -15.04
N GLY A 159 -10.42 -27.83 -15.45
CA GLY A 159 -11.00 -28.95 -16.19
C GLY A 159 -11.98 -29.75 -15.35
N PRO A 160 -12.62 -30.81 -15.94
CA PRO A 160 -13.68 -31.56 -15.30
C PRO A 160 -13.21 -32.65 -14.34
N VAL A 161 -11.90 -32.92 -14.27
CA VAL A 161 -11.32 -34.00 -13.46
C VAL A 161 -10.22 -33.40 -12.58
N GLU A 162 -10.23 -33.76 -11.30
CA GLU A 162 -9.21 -33.40 -10.34
C GLU A 162 -8.04 -34.39 -10.42
N ASP A 163 -7.14 -34.20 -11.38
CA ASP A 163 -5.92 -34.94 -11.55
C ASP A 163 -4.67 -34.03 -11.53
N GLU A 164 -3.50 -34.64 -11.55
CA GLU A 164 -2.24 -33.90 -11.56
C GLU A 164 -2.08 -33.02 -12.81
N GLY A 165 -2.68 -33.39 -13.94
CA GLY A 165 -2.64 -32.63 -15.18
C GLY A 165 -3.47 -31.35 -15.14
N GLY A 166 -4.49 -31.31 -14.30
CA GLY A 166 -5.36 -30.15 -14.08
C GLY A 166 -4.90 -29.22 -12.97
N LEU A 167 -3.83 -29.57 -12.22
CA LEU A 167 -3.37 -28.78 -11.09
C LEU A 167 -2.85 -27.40 -11.53
N ILE A 168 -3.39 -26.34 -10.93
CA ILE A 168 -2.90 -24.97 -11.08
C ILE A 168 -2.74 -24.30 -9.72
N TYR A 169 -1.95 -23.23 -9.69
CA TYR A 169 -1.72 -22.43 -8.51
C TYR A 169 -2.33 -21.04 -8.69
N LEU A 170 -2.91 -20.49 -7.62
CA LEU A 170 -3.17 -19.06 -7.55
C LEU A 170 -1.85 -18.34 -7.26
N ARG A 171 -1.51 -17.33 -8.06
CA ARG A 171 -0.21 -16.65 -7.97
C ARG A 171 0.04 -16.07 -6.57
N PRO A 172 1.18 -16.38 -5.90
CA PRO A 172 1.54 -15.82 -4.61
C PRO A 172 2.17 -14.43 -4.71
N GLU A 173 2.53 -14.00 -5.95
CA GLU A 173 3.10 -12.69 -6.28
C GLU A 173 2.81 -12.31 -7.73
N THR A 174 2.95 -11.04 -8.05
CA THR A 174 2.74 -10.54 -9.41
C THR A 174 4.00 -10.51 -10.27
N ALA A 175 5.19 -10.63 -9.67
CA ALA A 175 6.48 -10.52 -10.34
C ALA A 175 6.68 -11.52 -11.47
N GLN A 176 6.34 -12.79 -11.27
CA GLN A 176 6.59 -13.84 -12.25
C GLN A 176 5.83 -13.61 -13.57
N GLY A 177 4.62 -13.01 -13.48
CA GLY A 177 3.86 -12.61 -14.66
C GLY A 177 4.61 -11.57 -15.53
N ILE A 178 5.40 -10.72 -14.90
CA ILE A 178 6.25 -9.74 -15.59
C ILE A 178 7.41 -10.45 -16.29
N TYR A 179 8.11 -11.36 -15.62
CA TYR A 179 9.30 -12.02 -16.19
C TYR A 179 8.96 -12.89 -17.39
N VAL A 180 7.88 -13.68 -17.32
CA VAL A 180 7.47 -14.52 -18.47
C VAL A 180 6.99 -13.70 -19.68
N ASN A 181 6.58 -12.46 -19.45
CA ASN A 181 6.17 -11.52 -20.51
C ASN A 181 7.27 -10.53 -20.93
N TYR A 182 8.46 -10.61 -20.34
CA TYR A 182 9.56 -9.69 -20.63
C TYR A 182 9.81 -9.48 -22.12
N LYS A 183 9.98 -10.57 -22.90
CA LYS A 183 10.20 -10.47 -24.36
C LYS A 183 9.01 -9.91 -25.13
N ASN A 184 7.79 -10.29 -24.74
CA ASN A 184 6.59 -9.77 -25.36
C ASN A 184 6.52 -8.25 -25.21
N VAL A 185 6.76 -7.76 -23.99
CA VAL A 185 6.74 -6.33 -23.68
C VAL A 185 7.89 -5.59 -24.35
N LEU A 186 9.10 -6.15 -24.31
CA LEU A 186 10.28 -5.56 -24.98
C LEU A 186 10.02 -5.31 -26.47
N GLN A 187 9.46 -6.31 -27.16
CA GLN A 187 9.21 -6.25 -28.60
C GLN A 187 8.03 -5.34 -28.96
N THR A 188 6.92 -5.49 -28.26
CA THR A 188 5.68 -4.74 -28.58
C THR A 188 5.72 -3.30 -28.07
N GLY A 189 6.34 -3.06 -26.91
CA GLY A 189 6.49 -1.75 -26.30
C GLY A 189 7.60 -0.89 -26.92
N ARG A 190 8.45 -1.48 -27.75
CA ARG A 190 9.65 -0.83 -28.35
C ARG A 190 10.51 -0.12 -27.31
N VAL A 191 10.56 -0.68 -26.10
CA VAL A 191 11.35 -0.15 -24.98
C VAL A 191 12.79 -0.67 -25.08
N LYS A 192 13.72 0.08 -24.50
CA LYS A 192 15.15 -0.28 -24.45
C LYS A 192 15.61 -0.32 -23.00
N VAL A 193 16.54 -1.19 -22.68
CA VAL A 193 17.19 -1.21 -21.36
C VAL A 193 17.98 0.09 -21.17
N PRO A 194 17.81 0.84 -20.05
CA PRO A 194 17.00 0.48 -18.89
C PRO A 194 15.51 0.81 -19.05
N PHE A 195 14.63 -0.13 -18.72
CA PHE A 195 13.19 0.09 -18.71
C PHE A 195 12.51 -0.75 -17.61
N GLY A 196 11.27 -0.36 -17.25
CA GLY A 196 10.48 -1.04 -16.26
C GLY A 196 9.17 -1.59 -16.79
N ILE A 197 8.65 -2.63 -16.14
CA ILE A 197 7.29 -3.14 -16.32
C ILE A 197 6.58 -3.05 -14.98
N ALA A 198 5.47 -2.33 -14.94
CA ALA A 198 4.66 -2.11 -13.75
C ALA A 198 3.37 -2.93 -13.83
N GLN A 199 2.95 -3.52 -12.71
CA GLN A 199 1.73 -4.28 -12.58
C GLN A 199 1.06 -4.01 -11.24
N VAL A 200 -0.28 -3.93 -11.24
CA VAL A 200 -1.10 -3.99 -10.03
C VAL A 200 -2.03 -5.18 -10.17
N GLY A 201 -2.10 -6.02 -9.17
CA GLY A 201 -2.97 -7.17 -9.25
C GLY A 201 -3.07 -7.97 -7.96
N LYS A 202 -4.07 -8.85 -7.90
CA LYS A 202 -4.27 -9.76 -6.77
C LYS A 202 -3.20 -10.83 -6.71
N ALA A 203 -2.80 -11.15 -5.48
CA ALA A 203 -1.97 -12.27 -5.12
C ALA A 203 -2.58 -13.02 -3.93
N PHE A 204 -2.19 -14.28 -3.76
CA PHE A 204 -2.83 -15.19 -2.82
C PHE A 204 -1.77 -15.98 -2.05
N ARG A 205 -1.84 -15.93 -0.70
CA ARG A 205 -0.95 -16.72 0.15
C ARG A 205 -1.76 -17.42 1.22
N ASN A 206 -1.64 -18.71 1.33
CA ASN A 206 -2.33 -19.53 2.33
C ASN A 206 -1.67 -19.34 3.70
N GLU A 207 -1.78 -18.12 4.23
CA GLU A 207 -1.16 -17.70 5.48
C GLU A 207 -1.73 -18.47 6.67
N ILE A 208 -0.86 -19.03 7.50
CA ILE A 208 -1.26 -19.82 8.68
C ILE A 208 -1.74 -18.90 9.80
N THR A 209 -1.03 -17.78 9.99
CA THR A 209 -1.31 -16.80 11.04
C THR A 209 -1.52 -15.44 10.41
N THR A 210 -2.77 -15.05 10.31
CA THR A 210 -3.15 -13.71 9.89
C THR A 210 -3.40 -12.86 11.13
N LYS A 211 -2.75 -11.72 11.21
CA LYS A 211 -2.86 -10.78 12.34
C LYS A 211 -2.88 -9.36 11.84
N ASN A 212 -3.35 -8.47 12.69
CA ASN A 212 -3.27 -7.03 12.48
C ASN A 212 -4.11 -6.54 11.29
N PHE A 213 -5.40 -6.95 11.26
CA PHE A 213 -6.37 -6.43 10.30
C PHE A 213 -5.93 -6.74 8.84
N ILE A 214 -5.92 -5.73 7.96
CA ILE A 214 -5.51 -5.87 6.55
C ILE A 214 -3.97 -5.82 6.34
N PHE A 215 -3.17 -5.92 7.39
CA PHE A 215 -1.70 -5.97 7.26
C PHE A 215 -1.22 -7.26 6.60
N ARG A 216 -1.82 -8.41 6.98
CA ARG A 216 -1.52 -9.74 6.42
C ARG A 216 -2.81 -10.52 6.20
N THR A 217 -3.13 -10.75 4.94
CA THR A 217 -4.36 -11.38 4.47
C THR A 217 -4.03 -12.49 3.49
N CYS A 218 -4.94 -13.46 3.32
CA CYS A 218 -4.73 -14.56 2.36
C CYS A 218 -4.93 -14.11 0.91
N GLU A 219 -5.80 -13.13 0.69
CA GLU A 219 -6.00 -12.46 -0.59
C GLU A 219 -5.62 -10.99 -0.42
N PHE A 220 -4.72 -10.49 -1.26
CA PHE A 220 -4.25 -9.10 -1.21
C PHE A 220 -3.93 -8.58 -2.60
N GLU A 221 -3.60 -7.30 -2.72
CA GLU A 221 -3.16 -6.70 -3.98
C GLU A 221 -1.75 -6.17 -3.83
N GLN A 222 -0.93 -6.40 -4.86
CA GLN A 222 0.43 -5.88 -4.97
C GLN A 222 0.50 -4.80 -6.05
N MET A 223 1.38 -3.84 -5.85
CA MET A 223 1.84 -2.84 -6.80
C MET A 223 3.32 -3.12 -7.02
N GLU A 224 3.67 -3.74 -8.12
CA GLU A 224 5.03 -4.16 -8.41
C GLU A 224 5.56 -3.52 -9.68
N MET A 225 6.83 -3.15 -9.65
CA MET A 225 7.59 -2.71 -10.82
C MET A 225 8.92 -3.46 -10.85
N GLN A 226 9.21 -4.07 -12.00
CA GLN A 226 10.44 -4.77 -12.29
C GLN A 226 11.23 -3.95 -13.30
N TYR A 227 12.38 -3.41 -12.90
CA TYR A 227 13.19 -2.51 -13.70
C TYR A 227 14.42 -3.25 -14.22
N PHE A 228 14.50 -3.41 -15.54
CA PHE A 228 15.54 -4.16 -16.23
C PHE A 228 16.70 -3.23 -16.56
N VAL A 229 17.91 -3.60 -16.14
CA VAL A 229 19.11 -2.79 -16.24
C VAL A 229 20.31 -3.58 -16.79
N HIS A 230 21.33 -2.87 -17.30
CA HIS A 230 22.60 -3.49 -17.59
C HIS A 230 23.27 -3.94 -16.27
N PRO A 231 23.91 -5.15 -16.21
CA PRO A 231 24.52 -5.66 -14.99
C PRO A 231 25.51 -4.73 -14.30
N SER A 232 26.25 -3.91 -15.07
CA SER A 232 27.22 -2.94 -14.50
C SER A 232 26.58 -1.68 -13.89
N GLU A 233 25.29 -1.45 -14.13
CA GLU A 233 24.57 -0.28 -13.62
C GLU A 233 23.60 -0.61 -12.47
N ASP A 234 23.58 -1.85 -12.01
CA ASP A 234 22.63 -2.36 -11.02
C ASP A 234 22.62 -1.53 -9.71
N ALA A 235 23.79 -1.20 -9.18
CA ALA A 235 23.92 -0.43 -7.94
C ALA A 235 23.36 0.99 -8.09
N LYS A 236 23.61 1.65 -9.22
CA LYS A 236 23.10 3.00 -9.54
C LYS A 236 21.57 3.01 -9.56
N TRP A 237 20.97 2.04 -10.26
CA TRP A 237 19.51 1.96 -10.40
C TRP A 237 18.83 1.50 -9.12
N PHE A 238 19.51 0.68 -8.32
CA PHE A 238 19.04 0.28 -7.00
C PHE A 238 18.90 1.50 -6.08
N GLU A 239 19.92 2.34 -5.94
CA GLU A 239 19.86 3.56 -5.13
C GLU A 239 18.81 4.54 -5.66
N HIS A 240 18.74 4.72 -6.99
CA HIS A 240 17.73 5.55 -7.62
C HIS A 240 16.30 5.14 -7.22
N TRP A 241 15.97 3.84 -7.32
CA TRP A 241 14.63 3.36 -6.98
C TRP A 241 14.38 3.40 -5.48
N LYS A 242 15.35 3.13 -4.65
CA LYS A 242 15.25 3.27 -3.19
C LYS A 242 14.80 4.68 -2.79
N GLU A 243 15.45 5.71 -3.32
CA GLU A 243 15.10 7.11 -3.06
C GLU A 243 13.72 7.47 -3.64
N LYS A 244 13.45 7.07 -4.87
CA LYS A 244 12.17 7.33 -5.54
C LYS A 244 10.99 6.71 -4.81
N ARG A 245 11.16 5.51 -4.24
CA ARG A 245 10.09 4.84 -3.50
C ARG A 245 9.81 5.50 -2.16
N LEU A 246 10.84 5.95 -1.45
CA LEU A 246 10.62 6.76 -0.24
C LEU A 246 9.87 8.06 -0.56
N GLN A 247 10.30 8.77 -1.62
CA GLN A 247 9.64 10.01 -2.04
C GLN A 247 8.16 9.79 -2.40
N TYR A 248 7.81 8.64 -3.02
CA TYR A 248 6.42 8.29 -3.31
C TYR A 248 5.53 8.32 -2.06
N TYR A 249 5.99 7.77 -0.94
CA TYR A 249 5.21 7.78 0.31
C TYR A 249 5.08 9.19 0.91
N LEU A 250 6.11 10.00 0.79
CA LEU A 250 6.04 11.42 1.18
C LEU A 250 5.03 12.18 0.31
N ASP A 251 5.07 11.97 -1.01
CA ASP A 251 4.11 12.57 -1.96
C ASP A 251 2.67 12.06 -1.75
N LEU A 252 2.50 10.85 -1.20
CA LEU A 252 1.22 10.28 -0.81
C LEU A 252 0.66 10.91 0.48
N GLY A 253 1.50 11.66 1.22
CA GLY A 253 1.17 12.35 2.47
C GLY A 253 1.48 11.54 3.73
N VAL A 254 2.30 10.49 3.63
CA VAL A 254 2.77 9.75 4.81
C VAL A 254 3.88 10.52 5.51
N ARG A 255 3.80 10.66 6.82
CA ARG A 255 4.78 11.39 7.64
C ARG A 255 6.17 10.77 7.55
N LYS A 256 7.18 11.60 7.26
CA LYS A 256 8.58 11.16 7.18
C LYS A 256 9.08 10.52 8.49
N SER A 257 8.63 11.03 9.64
CA SER A 257 8.98 10.48 10.96
C SER A 257 8.50 9.06 11.20
N LYS A 258 7.51 8.59 10.43
CA LYS A 258 6.94 7.24 10.48
C LYS A 258 7.54 6.28 9.43
N LEU A 259 8.54 6.71 8.67
CA LEU A 259 9.21 5.93 7.63
C LEU A 259 10.69 5.75 7.95
N ARG A 260 11.23 4.57 7.65
CA ARG A 260 12.67 4.30 7.71
C ARG A 260 13.06 3.24 6.69
N PHE A 261 14.34 3.21 6.34
CA PHE A 261 14.92 2.07 5.64
C PHE A 261 15.39 1.00 6.62
N HIS A 262 15.20 -0.24 6.24
CA HIS A 262 15.79 -1.41 6.88
C HIS A 262 16.54 -2.22 5.82
N GLN A 263 17.85 -2.38 5.99
CA GLN A 263 18.66 -3.22 5.11
C GLN A 263 18.61 -4.66 5.60
N HIS A 264 18.38 -5.61 4.68
CA HIS A 264 18.42 -7.02 5.01
C HIS A 264 19.83 -7.48 5.33
N GLY A 265 19.98 -8.17 6.45
CA GLY A 265 21.21 -8.87 6.80
C GLY A 265 21.40 -10.16 5.99
N PRO A 266 22.57 -10.82 6.07
CA PRO A 266 22.84 -12.05 5.33
C PRO A 266 21.81 -13.17 5.57
N ASP A 267 21.25 -13.26 6.77
CA ASP A 267 20.27 -14.30 7.16
C ASP A 267 18.82 -13.95 6.71
N GLU A 268 18.56 -12.68 6.37
CA GLU A 268 17.26 -12.20 5.89
C GLU A 268 17.20 -12.16 4.36
N LEU A 269 18.36 -12.10 3.71
CA LEU A 269 18.46 -11.90 2.27
C LEU A 269 17.91 -13.12 1.52
N ALA A 270 16.94 -12.88 0.63
CA ALA A 270 16.41 -13.93 -0.24
C ALA A 270 17.50 -14.47 -1.18
N HIS A 271 17.45 -15.77 -1.48
CA HIS A 271 18.47 -16.47 -2.27
C HIS A 271 18.69 -15.90 -3.69
N TYR A 272 17.74 -15.17 -4.23
CA TYR A 272 17.81 -14.51 -5.54
C TYR A 272 18.34 -13.08 -5.48
N ALA A 273 18.48 -12.50 -4.30
CA ALA A 273 18.80 -11.09 -4.14
C ALA A 273 20.28 -10.88 -3.81
N LYS A 274 20.92 -9.92 -4.50
CA LYS A 274 22.26 -9.43 -4.20
C LYS A 274 22.26 -8.46 -3.03
N VAL A 275 21.22 -7.62 -2.96
CA VAL A 275 20.96 -6.64 -1.88
C VAL A 275 19.47 -6.39 -1.80
N ALA A 276 18.96 -6.19 -0.59
CA ALA A 276 17.56 -5.88 -0.32
C ALA A 276 17.43 -4.82 0.78
N PHE A 277 16.44 -3.94 0.61
CA PHE A 277 16.00 -2.98 1.60
C PHE A 277 14.49 -3.02 1.71
N ASP A 278 13.98 -2.83 2.92
CA ASP A 278 12.58 -2.49 3.15
C ASP A 278 12.43 -1.01 3.44
N ILE A 279 11.39 -0.39 2.90
CA ILE A 279 10.80 0.78 3.52
C ILE A 279 9.86 0.25 4.60
N GLN A 280 10.13 0.59 5.86
CA GLN A 280 9.30 0.25 7.00
C GLN A 280 8.46 1.44 7.42
N TYR A 281 7.25 1.17 7.91
CA TYR A 281 6.36 2.14 8.52
C TYR A 281 6.13 1.78 10.00
N GLU A 282 6.00 2.81 10.85
CA GLU A 282 5.67 2.66 12.27
C GLU A 282 4.16 2.53 12.45
N PHE A 283 3.67 1.28 12.37
CA PHE A 283 2.28 0.94 12.66
C PHE A 283 1.96 1.02 14.16
N PRO A 284 0.68 1.03 14.58
CA PRO A 284 0.30 0.94 15.99
C PRO A 284 0.85 -0.29 16.73
N PHE A 285 1.27 -1.32 15.98
CA PHE A 285 1.89 -2.55 16.48
C PHE A 285 3.41 -2.62 16.20
N GLY A 286 4.04 -1.48 15.96
CA GLY A 286 5.48 -1.31 15.77
C GLY A 286 5.94 -1.27 14.32
N TRP A 287 7.25 -1.14 14.13
CA TRP A 287 7.90 -1.06 12.83
C TRP A 287 7.73 -2.34 12.03
N LYS A 288 7.18 -2.25 10.83
CA LYS A 288 7.00 -3.36 9.90
C LYS A 288 7.23 -2.93 8.47
N GLU A 289 7.60 -3.89 7.63
CA GLU A 289 7.76 -3.75 6.20
C GLU A 289 6.50 -3.16 5.55
N LEU A 290 6.71 -2.16 4.69
CA LEU A 290 5.71 -1.54 3.84
C LEU A 290 5.97 -1.88 2.37
N GLU A 291 7.21 -1.76 1.91
CA GLU A 291 7.63 -2.03 0.56
C GLU A 291 9.03 -2.63 0.54
N GLY A 292 9.23 -3.71 -0.23
CA GLY A 292 10.53 -4.30 -0.49
C GLY A 292 11.16 -3.73 -1.76
N ILE A 293 12.47 -3.49 -1.71
CA ILE A 293 13.30 -3.06 -2.85
C ILE A 293 14.47 -4.04 -2.96
N HIS A 294 14.53 -4.78 -4.08
CA HIS A 294 15.48 -5.87 -4.24
C HIS A 294 16.29 -5.74 -5.53
N ASN A 295 17.59 -5.98 -5.45
CA ASN A 295 18.39 -6.29 -6.62
C ASN A 295 18.39 -7.81 -6.82
N ARG A 296 17.57 -8.28 -7.76
CA ARG A 296 17.34 -9.71 -8.02
C ARG A 296 18.35 -10.32 -8.98
N THR A 297 19.31 -9.52 -9.45
CA THR A 297 20.27 -9.91 -10.48
C THR A 297 19.57 -10.42 -11.75
N ASP A 298 20.12 -11.40 -12.44
CA ASP A 298 19.54 -12.08 -13.60
C ASP A 298 18.85 -13.40 -13.23
N TYR A 299 18.66 -13.67 -11.95
CA TYR A 299 18.19 -14.96 -11.43
C TYR A 299 16.91 -15.43 -12.11
N ASP A 300 15.85 -14.63 -12.05
CA ASP A 300 14.53 -15.03 -12.55
C ASP A 300 14.56 -15.28 -14.08
N LEU A 301 15.17 -14.39 -14.85
CA LEU A 301 15.26 -14.58 -16.30
C LEU A 301 16.05 -15.83 -16.66
N LYS A 302 17.17 -16.11 -16.00
CA LYS A 302 17.95 -17.35 -16.20
C LYS A 302 17.15 -18.60 -15.87
N ARG A 303 16.42 -18.58 -14.75
CA ARG A 303 15.55 -19.70 -14.37
C ARG A 303 14.47 -19.96 -15.44
N HIS A 304 13.80 -18.90 -15.92
CA HIS A 304 12.82 -19.05 -17.00
C HIS A 304 13.42 -19.48 -18.32
N MET A 305 14.63 -19.04 -18.67
CA MET A 305 15.38 -19.55 -19.84
C MET A 305 15.63 -21.05 -19.72
N GLU A 306 16.13 -21.50 -18.57
CA GLU A 306 16.43 -22.91 -18.29
C GLU A 306 15.17 -23.80 -18.42
N PHE A 307 14.07 -23.39 -17.78
CA PHE A 307 12.84 -24.18 -17.74
C PHE A 307 12.02 -24.13 -19.03
N SER A 308 12.09 -23.03 -19.79
CA SER A 308 11.30 -22.86 -21.01
C SER A 308 12.09 -23.18 -22.29
N GLY A 309 13.40 -23.14 -22.24
CA GLY A 309 14.26 -23.21 -23.43
C GLY A 309 14.20 -21.96 -24.33
N LYS A 310 13.61 -20.84 -23.83
CA LYS A 310 13.48 -19.60 -24.61
C LYS A 310 14.59 -18.61 -24.25
N ASP A 311 15.12 -17.91 -25.27
CA ASP A 311 16.11 -16.86 -25.08
C ASP A 311 15.47 -15.58 -24.53
N LEU A 312 15.84 -15.20 -23.30
CA LEU A 312 15.45 -13.94 -22.65
C LEU A 312 16.59 -12.92 -22.55
N THR A 313 17.68 -13.11 -23.30
CA THR A 313 18.77 -12.13 -23.35
C THR A 313 18.35 -10.85 -24.05
N TYR A 314 18.95 -9.73 -23.68
CA TYR A 314 18.85 -8.46 -24.39
C TYR A 314 20.03 -8.30 -25.34
N LEU A 315 19.78 -7.79 -26.54
CA LEU A 315 20.82 -7.35 -27.47
C LEU A 315 20.80 -5.82 -27.51
N ASP A 316 21.86 -5.19 -27.05
CA ASP A 316 22.02 -3.75 -27.20
C ASP A 316 22.38 -3.42 -28.66
N GLU A 317 21.52 -2.64 -29.31
CA GLU A 317 21.69 -2.29 -30.73
C GLU A 317 22.86 -1.34 -31.00
N VAL A 318 23.32 -0.63 -29.96
CA VAL A 318 24.41 0.37 -30.06
C VAL A 318 25.78 -0.28 -29.83
N THR A 319 25.89 -1.05 -28.74
CA THR A 319 27.13 -1.71 -28.34
C THR A 319 27.33 -3.09 -28.99
N HIS A 320 26.25 -3.67 -29.54
CA HIS A 320 26.16 -5.06 -30.01
C HIS A 320 26.44 -6.10 -28.91
N GLU A 321 26.38 -5.70 -27.64
CA GLU A 321 26.52 -6.59 -26.50
C GLU A 321 25.23 -7.38 -26.28
N ARG A 322 25.38 -8.68 -25.94
CA ARG A 322 24.28 -9.57 -25.59
C ARG A 322 24.43 -9.98 -24.13
N TYR A 323 23.43 -9.71 -23.30
CA TYR A 323 23.44 -10.04 -21.86
C TYR A 323 22.05 -10.38 -21.33
N VAL A 324 21.98 -11.01 -20.18
CA VAL A 324 20.74 -11.15 -19.41
C VAL A 324 20.64 -9.92 -18.50
N PRO A 325 19.58 -9.08 -18.62
CA PRO A 325 19.45 -7.92 -17.76
C PRO A 325 19.37 -8.29 -16.28
N TYR A 326 19.93 -7.43 -15.42
CA TYR A 326 19.65 -7.47 -14.00
C TYR A 326 18.31 -6.77 -13.71
N ILE A 327 17.68 -7.15 -12.62
CA ILE A 327 16.35 -6.68 -12.25
C ILE A 327 16.40 -5.96 -10.91
N ILE A 328 15.93 -4.72 -10.89
CA ILE A 328 15.65 -3.97 -9.68
C ILE A 328 14.14 -4.01 -9.46
N GLU A 329 13.73 -4.69 -8.41
CA GLU A 329 12.35 -4.83 -8.00
C GLU A 329 11.94 -3.76 -7.02
N THR A 330 10.72 -3.24 -7.16
CA THR A 330 10.01 -2.52 -6.12
C THR A 330 8.64 -3.18 -5.93
N SER A 331 8.36 -3.67 -4.73
CA SER A 331 7.14 -4.44 -4.43
C SER A 331 6.46 -3.91 -3.19
N ALA A 332 5.30 -3.26 -3.38
CA ALA A 332 4.45 -2.74 -2.33
C ALA A 332 3.10 -3.47 -2.29
N GLY A 333 2.63 -3.80 -1.09
CA GLY A 333 1.25 -4.28 -0.92
C GLY A 333 0.28 -3.10 -1.01
N LEU A 334 -0.62 -3.06 -2.01
CA LEU A 334 -1.68 -2.04 -2.06
C LEU A 334 -2.58 -2.13 -0.83
N THR A 335 -2.97 -3.32 -0.42
CA THR A 335 -3.73 -3.58 0.82
C THR A 335 -3.02 -3.01 2.05
N ARG A 336 -1.70 -3.25 2.16
CA ARG A 336 -0.86 -2.72 3.25
C ARG A 336 -0.72 -1.20 3.17
N THR A 337 -0.59 -0.63 1.98
CA THR A 337 -0.54 0.83 1.77
C THR A 337 -1.85 1.51 2.20
N VAL A 338 -3.01 0.88 1.97
CA VAL A 338 -4.29 1.38 2.50
C VAL A 338 -4.26 1.44 4.03
N LEU A 339 -3.72 0.41 4.70
CA LEU A 339 -3.59 0.44 6.17
C LEU A 339 -2.66 1.55 6.65
N VAL A 340 -1.52 1.76 5.97
CA VAL A 340 -0.58 2.84 6.28
C VAL A 340 -1.28 4.19 6.17
N VAL A 341 -1.94 4.45 5.05
CA VAL A 341 -2.64 5.72 4.79
C VAL A 341 -3.75 5.97 5.83
N LEU A 342 -4.52 4.93 6.20
CA LEU A 342 -5.53 5.03 7.25
C LEU A 342 -4.92 5.31 8.63
N SER A 343 -3.84 4.60 8.97
CA SER A 343 -3.14 4.74 10.27
C SER A 343 -2.45 6.10 10.40
N ASP A 344 -1.83 6.57 9.32
CA ASP A 344 -1.11 7.83 9.30
C ASP A 344 -2.06 9.04 9.30
N ALA A 345 -3.20 8.91 8.62
CA ALA A 345 -4.19 9.98 8.53
C ALA A 345 -5.06 10.15 9.78
N TYR A 346 -5.18 9.11 10.62
CA TYR A 346 -6.05 9.15 11.79
C TYR A 346 -5.52 10.09 12.87
N GLU A 347 -6.38 10.98 13.35
CA GLU A 347 -6.07 11.89 14.46
C GLU A 347 -7.32 12.18 15.30
N GLU A 348 -7.12 12.35 16.62
CA GLU A 348 -8.14 12.83 17.55
C GLU A 348 -7.70 14.19 18.08
N GLU A 349 -8.47 15.21 17.76
CA GLU A 349 -8.22 16.59 18.14
C GLU A 349 -9.21 17.07 19.20
N GLN A 350 -8.81 17.94 20.10
CA GLN A 350 -9.70 18.61 21.02
C GLN A 350 -10.12 19.97 20.44
N VAL A 351 -11.39 20.12 20.13
CA VAL A 351 -11.96 21.33 19.54
C VAL A 351 -13.15 21.77 20.39
N GLU A 352 -13.06 22.94 21.01
CA GLU A 352 -14.12 23.54 21.86
C GLU A 352 -14.62 22.57 22.94
N GLY A 353 -13.73 21.72 23.49
CA GLY A 353 -14.06 20.77 24.57
C GLY A 353 -14.66 19.44 24.08
N GLU A 354 -14.82 19.26 22.78
CA GLU A 354 -15.26 18.00 22.17
C GLU A 354 -14.12 17.31 21.41
N THR A 355 -14.14 15.98 21.39
CA THR A 355 -13.20 15.21 20.58
C THR A 355 -13.64 15.20 19.12
N ARG A 356 -12.81 15.72 18.24
CA ARG A 356 -12.92 15.64 16.79
C ARG A 356 -12.06 14.49 16.27
N VAL A 357 -12.68 13.49 15.67
CA VAL A 357 -11.98 12.44 14.93
C VAL A 357 -11.84 12.87 13.47
N VAL A 358 -10.64 12.81 12.92
CA VAL A 358 -10.36 13.25 11.55
C VAL A 358 -9.39 12.31 10.85
N LEU A 359 -9.60 12.11 9.54
CA LEU A 359 -8.65 11.43 8.66
C LEU A 359 -7.98 12.48 7.74
N HIS A 360 -6.72 12.80 8.00
CA HIS A 360 -5.93 13.78 7.25
C HIS A 360 -5.35 13.19 5.96
N PHE A 361 -6.22 12.65 5.09
CA PHE A 361 -5.78 12.18 3.78
C PHE A 361 -5.25 13.31 2.92
N HIS A 362 -4.19 13.00 2.14
CA HIS A 362 -3.82 13.88 1.04
C HIS A 362 -5.03 14.04 0.08
N PRO A 363 -5.41 15.27 -0.34
CA PRO A 363 -6.63 15.49 -1.13
C PRO A 363 -6.73 14.66 -2.42
N ARG A 364 -5.60 14.27 -3.02
CA ARG A 364 -5.57 13.42 -4.22
C ARG A 364 -6.06 12.00 -3.99
N ILE A 365 -5.97 11.51 -2.75
CA ILE A 365 -6.36 10.13 -2.41
C ILE A 365 -7.60 10.06 -1.52
N ALA A 366 -8.13 11.18 -1.07
CA ALA A 366 -9.35 11.21 -0.27
C ALA A 366 -10.53 10.55 -1.01
N PRO A 367 -11.29 9.63 -0.40
CA PRO A 367 -12.41 8.93 -1.05
C PRO A 367 -13.47 9.88 -1.63
N ILE A 368 -13.74 10.94 -0.89
CA ILE A 368 -14.57 12.08 -1.31
C ILE A 368 -13.67 13.30 -1.33
N THR A 369 -13.69 14.05 -2.42
CA THR A 369 -12.88 15.27 -2.55
C THR A 369 -13.64 16.49 -2.02
N VAL A 370 -14.95 16.54 -2.24
CA VAL A 370 -15.79 17.71 -1.91
C VAL A 370 -17.12 17.27 -1.32
N GLY A 371 -17.44 17.71 -0.10
CA GLY A 371 -18.78 17.61 0.46
C GLY A 371 -19.61 18.85 0.08
N ILE A 372 -20.85 18.70 -0.35
CA ILE A 372 -21.72 19.81 -0.79
C ILE A 372 -22.99 19.82 0.07
N PHE A 373 -23.24 20.96 0.73
CA PHE A 373 -24.29 21.08 1.75
C PHE A 373 -25.12 22.35 1.58
N PRO A 374 -26.44 22.27 1.42
CA PRO A 374 -27.29 23.42 1.66
C PRO A 374 -27.30 23.74 3.14
N LEU A 375 -27.22 25.01 3.53
CA LEU A 375 -27.31 25.42 4.96
C LEU A 375 -28.59 24.90 5.60
N VAL A 376 -29.71 25.04 4.92
CA VAL A 376 -31.03 24.53 5.28
C VAL A 376 -31.78 23.99 4.07
N LYS A 377 -32.78 23.10 4.31
CA LYS A 377 -33.62 22.49 3.25
C LYS A 377 -34.79 23.38 2.81
N LYS A 378 -34.56 24.67 2.64
CA LYS A 378 -35.61 25.63 2.37
C LYS A 378 -35.16 26.66 1.33
N ASP A 379 -36.12 27.36 0.79
CA ASP A 379 -35.93 28.59 0.00
C ASP A 379 -35.03 28.40 -1.23
N GLY A 380 -35.02 27.20 -1.84
CA GLY A 380 -34.27 26.92 -3.08
C GLY A 380 -32.77 26.67 -2.85
N LEU A 381 -32.31 26.51 -1.58
CA LEU A 381 -30.90 26.22 -1.28
C LEU A 381 -30.51 24.78 -1.63
N SER A 382 -31.44 23.82 -1.44
CA SER A 382 -31.19 22.42 -1.84
C SER A 382 -31.05 22.30 -3.36
N GLU A 383 -31.92 22.93 -4.10
CA GLU A 383 -31.87 22.93 -5.59
C GLU A 383 -30.57 23.55 -6.12
N LEU A 384 -30.14 24.66 -5.49
CA LEU A 384 -28.88 25.33 -5.87
C LEU A 384 -27.65 24.44 -5.50
N ALA A 385 -27.70 23.75 -4.35
CA ALA A 385 -26.65 22.85 -3.93
C ALA A 385 -26.57 21.59 -4.81
N HIS A 386 -27.72 21.04 -5.25
CA HIS A 386 -27.75 19.93 -6.22
C HIS A 386 -27.16 20.33 -7.56
N LYS A 387 -27.55 21.52 -8.08
CA LYS A 387 -26.96 22.03 -9.32
C LYS A 387 -25.43 22.14 -9.23
N LEU A 388 -24.94 22.64 -8.11
CA LEU A 388 -23.48 22.73 -7.87
C LEU A 388 -22.83 21.35 -7.76
N ASP A 389 -23.51 20.36 -7.16
CA ASP A 389 -23.05 18.98 -7.10
C ASP A 389 -22.94 18.36 -8.49
N ASP A 390 -23.97 18.52 -9.32
CA ASP A 390 -23.99 18.07 -10.72
C ASP A 390 -22.86 18.70 -11.56
N GLU A 391 -22.53 19.98 -11.32
CA GLU A 391 -21.44 20.66 -12.02
C GLU A 391 -20.05 20.17 -11.53
N LEU A 392 -19.87 19.97 -10.22
CA LEU A 392 -18.57 19.59 -9.64
C LEU A 392 -18.25 18.11 -9.77
N CYS A 393 -19.25 17.23 -9.90
CA CYS A 393 -19.03 15.79 -10.01
C CYS A 393 -18.28 15.38 -11.30
N GLU A 394 -18.27 16.23 -12.34
CA GLU A 394 -17.46 16.03 -13.54
C GLU A 394 -15.94 16.05 -13.27
N ASP A 395 -15.51 16.87 -12.32
CA ASP A 395 -14.09 17.08 -11.99
C ASP A 395 -13.66 16.39 -10.70
N PHE A 396 -14.59 16.16 -9.76
CA PHE A 396 -14.27 15.70 -8.40
C PHE A 396 -15.22 14.59 -7.94
N ARG A 397 -14.79 13.76 -7.01
CA ARG A 397 -15.69 12.90 -6.27
C ARG A 397 -16.41 13.73 -5.21
N THR A 398 -17.68 14.01 -5.46
CA THR A 398 -18.54 14.79 -4.58
C THR A 398 -19.37 13.94 -3.64
N PHE A 399 -19.91 14.55 -2.60
CA PHE A 399 -20.87 13.95 -1.70
C PHE A 399 -21.88 15.01 -1.22
N TYR A 400 -23.11 14.87 -1.67
CA TYR A 400 -24.21 15.72 -1.23
C TYR A 400 -24.81 15.22 0.09
N ASP A 401 -25.08 16.13 1.07
CA ASP A 401 -25.80 15.82 2.29
C ASP A 401 -26.55 17.04 2.81
N GLU A 402 -27.83 16.85 3.11
CA GLU A 402 -28.69 17.86 3.71
C GLU A 402 -29.28 17.41 5.06
N SER A 403 -28.78 16.29 5.62
CA SER A 403 -29.34 15.65 6.81
C SER A 403 -28.74 16.16 8.10
N GLY A 404 -29.54 16.76 8.95
CA GLY A 404 -29.13 17.31 10.24
C GLY A 404 -28.45 18.68 10.17
N ALA A 405 -27.91 19.16 11.29
CA ALA A 405 -27.24 20.45 11.38
C ALA A 405 -25.91 20.46 10.59
N ILE A 406 -25.54 21.62 10.03
CA ILE A 406 -24.32 21.78 9.21
C ILE A 406 -23.05 21.33 9.94
N GLY A 407 -22.89 21.64 11.22
CA GLY A 407 -21.75 21.21 12.03
C GLY A 407 -21.60 19.68 12.11
N ARG A 408 -22.71 18.94 12.21
CA ARG A 408 -22.71 17.47 12.20
C ARG A 408 -22.31 16.91 10.84
N ARG A 409 -22.69 17.58 9.73
CA ARG A 409 -22.27 17.20 8.37
C ARG A 409 -20.77 17.36 8.21
N TYR A 410 -20.18 18.47 8.66
CA TYR A 410 -18.75 18.67 8.68
C TYR A 410 -18.02 17.58 9.48
N ARG A 411 -18.50 17.24 10.71
CA ARG A 411 -17.88 16.18 11.53
C ARG A 411 -17.92 14.82 10.84
N ARG A 412 -19.02 14.47 10.16
CA ARG A 412 -19.09 13.22 9.37
C ARG A 412 -18.07 13.19 8.26
N GLN A 413 -17.83 14.33 7.59
CA GLN A 413 -16.83 14.42 6.50
C GLN A 413 -15.40 14.48 7.03
N ASP A 414 -15.16 15.06 8.19
CA ASP A 414 -13.87 15.00 8.88
C ASP A 414 -13.46 13.53 9.15
N GLU A 415 -14.39 12.70 9.65
CA GLU A 415 -14.17 11.26 9.90
C GLU A 415 -14.00 10.43 8.61
N VAL A 416 -14.52 10.87 7.48
CA VAL A 416 -14.31 10.23 6.16
C VAL A 416 -13.05 10.76 5.48
N GLY A 417 -12.52 11.88 5.96
CA GLY A 417 -11.30 12.49 5.44
C GLY A 417 -11.50 13.37 4.21
N THR A 418 -12.72 13.90 4.01
CA THR A 418 -13.04 14.83 2.91
C THR A 418 -12.30 16.16 3.12
N PRO A 419 -11.41 16.58 2.21
CA PRO A 419 -10.56 17.76 2.42
C PRO A 419 -11.31 19.09 2.35
N PHE A 420 -12.40 19.14 1.56
CA PHE A 420 -13.15 20.36 1.33
C PHE A 420 -14.65 20.15 1.51
N CYS A 421 -15.31 21.10 2.19
CA CYS A 421 -16.77 21.11 2.28
C CYS A 421 -17.30 22.46 1.79
N VAL A 422 -18.20 22.41 0.84
CA VAL A 422 -18.85 23.59 0.26
C VAL A 422 -20.24 23.76 0.88
N THR A 423 -20.54 24.96 1.38
CA THR A 423 -21.85 25.28 1.92
C THR A 423 -22.53 26.34 1.08
N VAL A 424 -23.74 26.01 0.65
CA VAL A 424 -24.69 26.90 -0.05
C VAL A 424 -25.63 27.51 0.96
N ASP A 425 -25.66 28.83 1.07
CA ASP A 425 -26.44 29.59 2.05
C ASP A 425 -27.28 30.70 1.37
N TYR A 426 -27.95 31.54 2.16
CA TYR A 426 -28.81 32.60 1.61
C TYR A 426 -28.04 33.62 0.77
N GLN A 427 -26.82 33.99 1.16
CA GLN A 427 -25.96 34.87 0.39
C GLN A 427 -25.60 34.28 -0.96
N SER A 428 -25.50 32.95 -1.05
CA SER A 428 -25.24 32.23 -2.32
C SER A 428 -26.29 32.51 -3.39
N LYS A 429 -27.52 32.78 -2.99
CA LYS A 429 -28.60 33.18 -3.93
C LYS A 429 -28.48 34.62 -4.42
N GLU A 430 -27.91 35.49 -3.58
CA GLU A 430 -27.82 36.93 -3.87
C GLU A 430 -26.62 37.25 -4.76
N ASP A 431 -25.47 36.69 -4.47
CA ASP A 431 -24.19 37.06 -5.08
C ASP A 431 -23.44 35.92 -5.80
N GLN A 432 -24.05 34.73 -5.88
CA GLN A 432 -23.49 33.55 -6.53
C GLN A 432 -22.15 33.12 -5.91
N THR A 433 -21.99 33.28 -4.60
CA THR A 433 -20.81 32.81 -3.84
C THR A 433 -21.19 31.67 -2.89
N VAL A 434 -20.21 30.85 -2.51
CA VAL A 434 -20.36 29.78 -1.53
C VAL A 434 -19.21 29.81 -0.53
N THR A 435 -19.38 29.16 0.62
CA THR A 435 -18.33 28.99 1.60
C THR A 435 -17.62 27.67 1.39
N ILE A 436 -16.29 27.67 1.25
CA ILE A 436 -15.43 26.48 1.25
C ILE A 436 -14.81 26.37 2.65
N ARG A 437 -15.04 25.23 3.33
CA ARG A 437 -14.36 24.89 4.58
C ARG A 437 -13.25 23.88 4.29
N HIS A 438 -12.04 24.20 4.75
CA HIS A 438 -10.87 23.33 4.72
C HIS A 438 -10.85 22.40 5.93
N ARG A 439 -10.77 21.08 5.73
CA ARG A 439 -10.74 20.07 6.79
C ARG A 439 -9.63 20.32 7.83
N ASP A 440 -8.40 20.51 7.36
CA ASP A 440 -7.23 20.52 8.25
C ASP A 440 -7.12 21.78 9.11
N SER A 441 -7.46 22.94 8.57
CA SER A 441 -7.41 24.21 9.30
C SER A 441 -8.75 24.63 9.91
N MET A 442 -9.85 23.99 9.50
CA MET A 442 -11.24 24.38 9.75
C MET A 442 -11.59 25.80 9.28
N LYS A 443 -10.64 26.48 8.59
CA LYS A 443 -10.88 27.82 8.04
C LYS A 443 -11.91 27.76 6.93
N GLN A 444 -12.66 28.84 6.82
CA GLN A 444 -13.69 29.03 5.81
C GLN A 444 -13.35 30.25 4.96
N GLU A 445 -13.53 30.12 3.67
CA GLU A 445 -13.36 31.22 2.72
C GLU A 445 -14.56 31.30 1.77
N ARG A 446 -14.88 32.51 1.31
CA ARG A 446 -15.97 32.73 0.39
C ARG A 446 -15.45 32.83 -1.04
N VAL A 447 -16.06 32.06 -1.94
CA VAL A 447 -15.60 31.92 -3.34
C VAL A 447 -16.80 31.99 -4.27
N LYS A 448 -16.65 32.60 -5.46
CA LYS A 448 -17.69 32.56 -6.49
C LYS A 448 -17.91 31.14 -6.99
N MET A 449 -19.16 30.77 -7.23
CA MET A 449 -19.48 29.43 -7.74
C MET A 449 -18.70 29.07 -9.00
N ALA A 450 -18.58 30.02 -9.93
CA ALA A 450 -17.84 29.84 -11.18
C ALA A 450 -16.34 29.54 -10.99
N ASP A 451 -15.76 29.91 -9.84
CA ASP A 451 -14.31 29.77 -9.56
C ASP A 451 -13.97 28.56 -8.68
N ILE A 452 -15.00 27.84 -8.17
CA ILE A 452 -14.79 26.73 -7.21
C ILE A 452 -13.86 25.66 -7.78
N ALA A 453 -14.13 25.16 -8.99
CA ALA A 453 -13.35 24.09 -9.59
C ALA A 453 -11.87 24.46 -9.72
N ALA A 454 -11.58 25.68 -10.17
CA ALA A 454 -10.20 26.19 -10.26
C ALA A 454 -9.54 26.33 -8.89
N THR A 455 -10.27 26.85 -7.89
CA THR A 455 -9.81 27.01 -6.51
C THR A 455 -9.46 25.66 -5.90
N LEU A 456 -10.33 24.66 -6.02
CA LEU A 456 -10.10 23.31 -5.49
C LEU A 456 -8.93 22.61 -6.19
N LYS A 457 -8.84 22.69 -7.55
CA LYS A 457 -7.69 22.14 -8.29
C LYS A 457 -6.37 22.73 -7.82
N LYS A 458 -6.35 24.05 -7.58
CA LYS A 458 -5.17 24.72 -7.03
C LYS A 458 -4.86 24.26 -5.61
N ALA A 459 -5.86 24.22 -4.72
CA ALA A 459 -5.68 23.77 -3.34
C ALA A 459 -5.16 22.32 -3.25
N ILE A 460 -5.66 21.42 -4.11
CA ILE A 460 -5.18 20.03 -4.20
C ILE A 460 -3.71 19.97 -4.67
N LYS A 461 -3.35 20.80 -5.66
CA LYS A 461 -1.98 20.85 -6.19
C LYS A 461 -0.99 21.39 -5.17
N ASP A 462 -1.39 22.41 -4.44
CA ASP A 462 -0.50 23.15 -3.50
C ASP A 462 -0.57 22.56 -2.06
N TYR A 463 -1.33 21.49 -1.86
CA TYR A 463 -1.50 20.89 -0.54
C TYR A 463 -0.16 20.48 0.08
N ARG A 464 0.01 20.86 1.33
CA ARG A 464 1.05 20.36 2.23
C ARG A 464 0.37 20.01 3.55
N ARG A 465 0.77 18.89 4.15
CA ARG A 465 0.21 18.50 5.45
C ARG A 465 0.61 19.52 6.50
N VAL A 466 -0.33 19.90 7.36
CA VAL A 466 -0.06 20.83 8.48
C VAL A 466 0.86 20.14 9.48
N GLY A 467 2.00 20.75 9.80
CA GLY A 467 2.96 20.24 10.80
C GLY A 467 4.18 19.51 10.24
N GLU A 468 4.38 19.53 8.91
CA GLU A 468 5.64 19.07 8.26
C GLU A 468 6.46 20.24 7.72
#